data_f53017fb2c92fdd3a2f01784132065a7
#
_entry.id   f53017fb2c92fdd3a2f01784132065a7
#
_cell.length_a   1.000
_cell.length_b   1.000
_cell.length_c   1.000
_cell.angle_alpha   90.00
_cell.angle_beta   90.00
_cell.angle_gamma   90.00
#
_symmetry.space_group_name_H-M   'P 1'
#
loop_
_entity.id
_entity.type
_entity.pdbx_description
1 polymer ?
#
loop_
_entity_poly.entity_id
_entity_poly.type
_entity_poly.pdbx_seq_one_letter_code
_entity_poly.pdbx_strand_id
1 'polypeptide(L)'
;MDIGTFLLMQSPSGRSSEEIYARGVEQAQAAEALGFRNVWLGEHHFSTYGYLSRPLQLATYIAAKTTRLRIGTAVIVVPLHHPLLIAEEVAMLDILSNGRADVGLGRGYQRYEFERLGLQLDSGGQRWEESLDILMKAFEGKTFSYEGKLFKFPETTIYPNPVQQPHPPIWVTAQSQYSIEAAAKRGLNVLTGGFGVPVERLAEFGGFFNKVVEASKHPKSPLVGVQRAVYVTKDAADAREAAEQARWNMRVTLSLRNNYERVDNGHAIPVPGKSEPTIDELLDRYLVVGTPDTCIRQIKRVQELVGISHFNCSFWFGDMDQARVLRSMELFSREVMPALA
;
A
#
# COMPACT_ATOMS: atom_id res chain seq x y z
N MET A 1 -0.45 -17.47 -6.34
CA MET A 1 -0.34 -15.99 -6.14
C MET A 1 -0.95 -15.64 -4.80
N ASP A 2 -0.26 -14.85 -3.96
CA ASP A 2 -0.81 -14.40 -2.68
C ASP A 2 -1.82 -13.28 -2.90
N ILE A 3 -3.00 -13.40 -2.27
CA ILE A 3 -4.08 -12.41 -2.35
C ILE A 3 -4.20 -11.71 -0.99
N GLY A 4 -4.08 -10.40 -0.99
CA GLY A 4 -4.23 -9.57 0.20
C GLY A 4 -5.30 -8.50 0.07
N THR A 5 -5.56 -7.80 1.17
CA THR A 5 -6.40 -6.59 1.20
C THR A 5 -5.56 -5.35 1.45
N PHE A 6 -6.05 -4.19 1.02
CA PHE A 6 -5.42 -2.89 1.26
C PHE A 6 -6.41 -1.93 1.89
N LEU A 7 -6.05 -1.30 2.99
CA LEU A 7 -6.84 -0.33 3.73
C LEU A 7 -6.20 1.06 3.66
N LEU A 8 -6.91 2.01 3.05
CA LEU A 8 -6.58 3.43 3.06
C LEU A 8 -7.33 4.18 4.14
N MET A 9 -8.47 3.63 4.58
CA MET A 9 -9.32 4.18 5.63
C MET A 9 -9.75 5.62 5.34
N GLN A 10 -10.40 5.83 4.21
CA GLN A 10 -10.87 7.13 3.75
C GLN A 10 -12.32 7.39 4.14
N SER A 11 -12.72 8.65 4.20
CA SER A 11 -14.10 9.04 4.48
C SER A 11 -14.49 10.34 3.78
N PRO A 12 -14.96 10.27 2.53
CA PRO A 12 -15.49 11.44 1.82
C PRO A 12 -16.61 12.18 2.56
N SER A 13 -17.51 11.43 3.18
CA SER A 13 -18.65 11.98 3.94
C SER A 13 -18.30 12.50 5.34
N GLY A 14 -17.05 12.30 5.81
CA GLY A 14 -16.65 12.73 7.15
C GLY A 14 -17.25 11.89 8.27
N ARG A 15 -17.31 10.55 8.11
CA ARG A 15 -17.70 9.64 9.20
C ARG A 15 -16.81 9.84 10.42
N SER A 16 -17.31 9.44 11.59
CA SER A 16 -16.54 9.54 12.82
C SER A 16 -15.26 8.70 12.76
N SER A 17 -14.21 9.13 13.45
CA SER A 17 -12.96 8.40 13.51
C SER A 17 -13.14 7.01 14.11
N GLU A 18 -14.01 6.87 15.11
CA GLU A 18 -14.35 5.61 15.75
C GLU A 18 -14.92 4.61 14.73
N GLU A 19 -15.88 5.07 13.91
CA GLU A 19 -16.48 4.25 12.85
C GLU A 19 -15.43 3.83 11.82
N ILE A 20 -14.55 4.73 11.39
CA ILE A 20 -13.49 4.45 10.41
C ILE A 20 -12.53 3.36 10.93
N TYR A 21 -12.07 3.48 12.17
CA TYR A 21 -11.17 2.48 12.75
C TYR A 21 -11.87 1.14 13.01
N ALA A 22 -13.13 1.16 13.49
CA ALA A 22 -13.92 -0.05 13.66
C ALA A 22 -14.09 -0.82 12.34
N ARG A 23 -14.44 -0.13 11.24
CA ARG A 23 -14.54 -0.70 9.90
C ARG A 23 -13.22 -1.32 9.41
N GLY A 24 -12.10 -0.63 9.59
CA GLY A 24 -10.79 -1.12 9.18
C GLY A 24 -10.41 -2.42 9.91
N VAL A 25 -10.66 -2.48 11.22
CA VAL A 25 -10.40 -3.68 12.04
C VAL A 25 -11.34 -4.83 11.63
N GLU A 26 -12.63 -4.56 11.43
CA GLU A 26 -13.60 -5.55 10.97
C GLU A 26 -13.21 -6.13 9.60
N GLN A 27 -12.76 -5.31 8.65
CA GLN A 27 -12.28 -5.78 7.35
C GLN A 27 -11.03 -6.65 7.48
N ALA A 28 -10.10 -6.32 8.39
CA ALA A 28 -8.92 -7.14 8.63
C ALA A 28 -9.29 -8.52 9.23
N GLN A 29 -10.23 -8.56 10.16
CA GLN A 29 -10.74 -9.83 10.72
C GLN A 29 -11.51 -10.64 9.67
N ALA A 30 -12.35 -9.99 8.85
CA ALA A 30 -13.02 -10.62 7.72
C ALA A 30 -12.02 -11.18 6.71
N ALA A 31 -10.94 -10.44 6.40
CA ALA A 31 -9.89 -10.93 5.53
C ALA A 31 -9.25 -12.23 6.05
N GLU A 32 -8.95 -12.32 7.34
CA GLU A 32 -8.44 -13.56 7.94
C GLU A 32 -9.46 -14.71 7.84
N ALA A 33 -10.72 -14.44 8.16
CA ALA A 33 -11.79 -15.45 8.13
C ALA A 33 -12.04 -15.97 6.70
N LEU A 34 -11.92 -15.11 5.70
CA LEU A 34 -12.13 -15.39 4.29
C LEU A 34 -10.88 -15.95 3.59
N GLY A 35 -9.75 -16.11 4.28
CA GLY A 35 -8.56 -16.75 3.73
C GLY A 35 -7.63 -15.84 2.93
N PHE A 36 -7.76 -14.52 3.04
CA PHE A 36 -6.76 -13.61 2.50
C PHE A 36 -5.42 -13.79 3.21
N ARG A 37 -4.32 -13.62 2.47
CA ARG A 37 -2.97 -13.84 2.98
C ARG A 37 -2.50 -12.72 3.90
N ASN A 38 -2.78 -11.47 3.53
CA ASN A 38 -2.32 -10.29 4.25
C ASN A 38 -3.30 -9.11 4.17
N VAL A 39 -3.13 -8.18 5.12
CA VAL A 39 -3.70 -6.84 5.08
C VAL A 39 -2.59 -5.81 4.98
N TRP A 40 -2.73 -4.85 4.08
CA TRP A 40 -1.79 -3.74 3.86
C TRP A 40 -2.40 -2.42 4.31
N LEU A 41 -1.63 -1.62 5.03
CA LEU A 41 -2.06 -0.37 5.68
C LEU A 41 -1.32 0.82 5.07
N GLY A 42 -2.07 1.76 4.49
CA GLY A 42 -1.50 2.97 3.86
C GLY A 42 -1.42 4.14 4.83
N GLU A 43 -0.27 4.83 4.90
CA GLU A 43 -0.07 6.03 5.73
C GLU A 43 -0.46 7.31 5.00
N HIS A 44 -1.34 8.10 5.63
CA HIS A 44 -1.66 9.47 5.23
C HIS A 44 -1.97 10.35 6.44
N HIS A 45 -1.79 11.67 6.27
CA HIS A 45 -1.90 12.62 7.34
C HIS A 45 -2.85 13.78 7.02
N PHE A 46 -3.46 14.34 8.05
CA PHE A 46 -4.14 15.64 8.08
C PHE A 46 -5.36 15.80 7.17
N SER A 47 -5.92 14.70 6.62
CA SER A 47 -7.12 14.80 5.78
C SER A 47 -7.96 13.52 5.76
N THR A 48 -9.21 13.66 5.30
CA THR A 48 -10.16 12.55 5.09
C THR A 48 -9.78 11.63 3.93
N TYR A 49 -8.70 11.91 3.21
CA TYR A 49 -8.14 11.01 2.21
C TYR A 49 -7.61 9.70 2.83
N GLY A 50 -7.08 9.78 4.05
CA GLY A 50 -6.67 8.60 4.80
C GLY A 50 -6.56 8.92 6.28
N TYR A 51 -7.28 8.18 7.11
CA TYR A 51 -7.31 8.37 8.57
C TYR A 51 -6.16 7.69 9.29
N LEU A 52 -5.28 7.01 8.56
CA LEU A 52 -4.21 6.20 9.16
C LEU A 52 -2.88 6.94 9.14
N SER A 53 -2.62 7.70 10.20
CA SER A 53 -1.38 8.46 10.37
C SER A 53 -0.22 7.64 10.96
N ARG A 54 -0.50 6.51 11.61
CA ARG A 54 0.50 5.64 12.23
C ARG A 54 0.17 4.17 11.92
N PRO A 55 0.57 3.66 10.75
CA PRO A 55 0.19 2.31 10.31
C PRO A 55 0.70 1.21 11.24
N LEU A 56 1.86 1.36 11.87
CA LEU A 56 2.40 0.37 12.80
C LEU A 56 1.59 0.23 14.09
N GLN A 57 0.94 1.32 14.57
CA GLN A 57 0.02 1.23 15.73
C GLN A 57 -1.22 0.40 15.40
N LEU A 58 -1.87 0.67 14.24
CA LEU A 58 -3.02 -0.13 13.82
C LEU A 58 -2.61 -1.56 13.47
N ALA A 59 -1.46 -1.76 12.85
CA ALA A 59 -0.90 -3.09 12.57
C ALA A 59 -0.77 -3.93 13.84
N THR A 60 -0.25 -3.35 14.91
CA THR A 60 -0.13 -4.01 16.21
C THR A 60 -1.50 -4.36 16.82
N TYR A 61 -2.48 -3.45 16.69
CA TYR A 61 -3.83 -3.72 17.15
C TYR A 61 -4.50 -4.84 16.35
N ILE A 62 -4.35 -4.85 15.01
CA ILE A 62 -4.83 -5.94 14.15
C ILE A 62 -4.12 -7.25 14.47
N ALA A 63 -2.81 -7.22 14.76
CA ALA A 63 -2.06 -8.41 15.16
C ALA A 63 -2.65 -9.08 16.41
N ALA A 64 -3.11 -8.29 17.38
CA ALA A 64 -3.78 -8.77 18.59
C ALA A 64 -5.21 -9.32 18.33
N LYS A 65 -5.83 -8.97 17.20
CA LYS A 65 -7.20 -9.40 16.82
C LYS A 65 -7.22 -10.52 15.78
N THR A 66 -6.06 -10.94 15.29
CA THR A 66 -5.88 -11.98 14.26
C THR A 66 -4.77 -12.95 14.66
N THR A 67 -4.75 -14.14 14.06
CA THR A 67 -3.79 -15.21 14.43
C THR A 67 -2.91 -15.68 13.27
N ARG A 68 -3.38 -15.55 12.03
CA ARG A 68 -2.71 -16.06 10.81
C ARG A 68 -2.43 -14.98 9.77
N LEU A 69 -3.28 -13.95 9.73
CA LEU A 69 -3.19 -12.85 8.76
C LEU A 69 -1.83 -12.15 8.88
N ARG A 70 -1.08 -12.05 7.79
CA ARG A 70 0.10 -11.18 7.76
C ARG A 70 -0.32 -9.73 7.69
N ILE A 71 0.46 -8.86 8.30
CA ILE A 71 0.13 -7.44 8.42
C ILE A 71 1.28 -6.63 7.83
N GLY A 72 0.98 -5.92 6.75
CA GLY A 72 1.95 -5.11 6.04
C GLY A 72 1.63 -3.61 6.08
N THR A 73 2.64 -2.81 5.94
CA THR A 73 2.48 -1.39 5.62
C THR A 73 2.61 -1.17 4.11
N ALA A 74 1.77 -0.31 3.53
CA ALA A 74 1.84 0.02 2.11
C ALA A 74 1.46 1.49 1.86
N VAL A 75 2.27 2.40 2.43
CA VAL A 75 3.60 2.20 3.02
C VAL A 75 3.76 3.01 4.31
N ILE A 76 4.87 2.83 5.03
CA ILE A 76 5.39 3.86 5.93
C ILE A 76 6.05 4.94 5.07
N VAL A 77 5.66 6.20 5.24
CA VAL A 77 6.28 7.33 4.54
C VAL A 77 7.58 7.70 5.25
N VAL A 78 8.62 6.96 4.96
CA VAL A 78 9.90 6.97 5.70
C VAL A 78 10.48 8.37 5.94
N PRO A 79 10.47 9.32 4.97
CA PRO A 79 11.00 10.66 5.19
C PRO A 79 10.29 11.48 6.27
N LEU A 80 9.08 11.11 6.69
CA LEU A 80 8.33 11.77 7.74
C LEU A 80 8.71 11.32 9.16
N HIS A 81 9.57 10.29 9.27
CA HIS A 81 9.91 9.63 10.53
C HIS A 81 11.42 9.60 10.77
N HIS A 82 11.80 9.25 12.00
CA HIS A 82 13.19 8.91 12.32
C HIS A 82 13.43 7.41 12.06
N PRO A 83 14.42 7.01 11.25
CA PRO A 83 14.58 5.61 10.83
C PRO A 83 14.88 4.65 12.00
N LEU A 84 15.57 5.06 13.04
CA LEU A 84 15.81 4.21 14.22
C LEU A 84 14.49 3.86 14.93
N LEU A 85 13.55 4.82 15.05
CA LEU A 85 12.25 4.57 15.67
C LEU A 85 11.41 3.63 14.80
N ILE A 86 11.45 3.78 13.47
CA ILE A 86 10.79 2.81 12.57
C ILE A 86 11.35 1.40 12.82
N ALA A 87 12.68 1.24 12.94
CA ALA A 87 13.28 -0.07 13.16
C ALA A 87 12.80 -0.73 14.46
N GLU A 88 12.73 0.02 15.55
CA GLU A 88 12.21 -0.44 16.85
C GLU A 88 10.72 -0.82 16.76
N GLU A 89 9.89 0.05 16.17
CA GLU A 89 8.44 -0.18 16.01
C GLU A 89 8.15 -1.40 15.13
N VAL A 90 8.93 -1.60 14.06
CA VAL A 90 8.85 -2.78 13.17
C VAL A 90 9.21 -4.05 13.94
N ALA A 91 10.30 -4.02 14.72
CA ALA A 91 10.70 -5.17 15.53
C ALA A 91 9.64 -5.53 16.58
N MET A 92 9.03 -4.52 17.22
CA MET A 92 7.92 -4.73 18.16
C MET A 92 6.71 -5.37 17.46
N LEU A 93 6.30 -4.86 16.29
CA LEU A 93 5.20 -5.46 15.53
C LEU A 93 5.51 -6.91 15.16
N ASP A 94 6.72 -7.19 14.70
CA ASP A 94 7.13 -8.53 14.30
C ASP A 94 7.06 -9.53 15.44
N ILE A 95 7.56 -9.14 16.62
CA ILE A 95 7.48 -9.96 17.85
C ILE A 95 6.03 -10.17 18.28
N LEU A 96 5.25 -9.09 18.41
CA LEU A 96 3.87 -9.13 18.91
C LEU A 96 2.92 -9.86 17.94
N SER A 97 3.25 -9.90 16.67
CA SER A 97 2.51 -10.66 15.66
C SER A 97 3.00 -12.09 15.47
N ASN A 98 4.04 -12.55 16.19
CA ASN A 98 4.70 -13.85 15.99
C ASN A 98 5.21 -14.03 14.53
N GLY A 99 5.96 -13.05 14.03
CA GLY A 99 6.60 -13.11 12.71
C GLY A 99 5.66 -12.92 11.53
N ARG A 100 4.55 -12.20 11.71
CA ARG A 100 3.57 -11.92 10.65
C ARG A 100 3.71 -10.52 10.03
N ALA A 101 4.75 -9.75 10.40
CA ALA A 101 4.98 -8.43 9.85
C ALA A 101 5.52 -8.48 8.41
N ASP A 102 5.02 -7.59 7.55
CA ASP A 102 5.58 -7.21 6.25
C ASP A 102 5.82 -5.69 6.24
N VAL A 103 7.00 -5.24 5.81
CA VAL A 103 7.41 -3.84 5.94
C VAL A 103 7.44 -3.16 4.58
N GLY A 104 6.41 -2.42 4.28
CA GLY A 104 6.38 -1.59 3.07
C GLY A 104 6.82 -0.16 3.38
N LEU A 105 7.77 0.32 2.61
CA LEU A 105 8.43 1.61 2.76
C LEU A 105 8.21 2.47 1.52
N GLY A 106 8.01 3.77 1.69
CA GLY A 106 7.82 4.70 0.60
C GLY A 106 8.43 6.07 0.85
N ARG A 107 8.71 6.78 -0.25
CA ARG A 107 9.27 8.13 -0.20
C ARG A 107 8.22 9.19 0.16
N GLY A 108 6.94 8.89 -0.03
CA GLY A 108 5.90 9.91 0.01
C GLY A 108 5.85 10.75 -1.27
N TYR A 109 4.70 11.42 -1.48
CA TYR A 109 4.45 12.21 -2.67
C TYR A 109 3.58 13.44 -2.41
N GLN A 110 3.02 13.58 -1.21
CA GLN A 110 2.09 14.66 -0.86
C GLN A 110 2.85 15.81 -0.20
N ARG A 111 3.06 16.91 -0.93
CA ARG A 111 3.78 18.08 -0.44
C ARG A 111 3.20 18.62 0.86
N TYR A 112 1.87 18.69 0.97
CA TYR A 112 1.20 19.25 2.13
C TYR A 112 1.45 18.47 3.44
N GLU A 113 1.69 17.14 3.37
CA GLU A 113 2.05 16.33 4.54
C GLU A 113 3.46 16.69 5.04
N PHE A 114 4.39 16.85 4.11
CA PHE A 114 5.77 17.27 4.43
C PHE A 114 5.81 18.66 5.07
N GLU A 115 5.16 19.63 4.46
CA GLU A 115 5.16 21.02 4.92
C GLU A 115 4.57 21.17 6.33
N ARG A 116 3.50 20.44 6.66
CA ARG A 116 2.89 20.45 7.99
C ARG A 116 3.77 19.84 9.08
N LEU A 117 4.72 19.00 8.70
CA LEU A 117 5.75 18.44 9.58
C LEU A 117 7.06 19.23 9.53
N GLY A 118 7.07 20.40 8.90
CA GLY A 118 8.26 21.25 8.77
C GLY A 118 9.33 20.70 7.83
N LEU A 119 8.94 19.79 6.93
CA LEU A 119 9.83 19.13 5.97
C LEU A 119 9.57 19.64 4.55
N GLN A 120 10.56 19.49 3.68
CA GLN A 120 10.44 19.82 2.26
C GLN A 120 10.35 18.53 1.45
N LEU A 121 9.36 18.42 0.54
CA LEU A 121 9.20 17.25 -0.33
C LEU A 121 10.45 17.00 -1.19
N ASP A 122 11.12 18.08 -1.63
CA ASP A 122 12.32 17.99 -2.46
C ASP A 122 13.50 17.33 -1.76
N SER A 123 13.58 17.45 -0.42
CA SER A 123 14.57 16.73 0.39
C SER A 123 14.21 15.26 0.64
N GLY A 124 12.98 14.85 0.29
CA GLY A 124 12.47 13.50 0.53
C GLY A 124 13.30 12.40 -0.13
N GLY A 125 13.94 12.68 -1.27
CA GLY A 125 14.82 11.73 -1.94
C GLY A 125 16.05 11.37 -1.12
N GLN A 126 16.77 12.36 -0.59
CA GLN A 126 17.95 12.14 0.23
C GLN A 126 17.58 11.52 1.59
N ARG A 127 16.51 12.01 2.23
CA ARG A 127 16.02 11.39 3.47
C ARG A 127 15.64 9.92 3.27
N TRP A 128 15.03 9.60 2.14
CA TRP A 128 14.70 8.23 1.77
C TRP A 128 15.94 7.33 1.69
N GLU A 129 16.98 7.73 0.94
CA GLU A 129 18.19 6.92 0.76
C GLU A 129 18.91 6.69 2.10
N GLU A 130 19.16 7.76 2.88
CA GLU A 130 19.83 7.62 4.18
C GLU A 130 18.99 6.79 5.16
N SER A 131 17.68 6.98 5.20
CA SER A 131 16.80 6.21 6.07
C SER A 131 16.75 4.74 5.70
N LEU A 132 16.72 4.41 4.40
CA LEU A 132 16.73 3.02 3.95
C LEU A 132 18.05 2.34 4.33
N ASP A 133 19.19 3.02 4.15
CA ASP A 133 20.49 2.49 4.56
C ASP A 133 20.58 2.27 6.08
N ILE A 134 20.03 3.19 6.88
CA ILE A 134 19.97 3.06 8.34
C ILE A 134 19.08 1.87 8.74
N LEU A 135 17.90 1.72 8.14
CA LEU A 135 16.98 0.62 8.41
C LEU A 135 17.61 -0.73 8.10
N MET A 136 18.30 -0.86 6.96
CA MET A 136 18.98 -2.11 6.60
C MET A 136 20.07 -2.46 7.60
N LYS A 137 20.88 -1.48 8.06
CA LYS A 137 21.88 -1.69 9.12
C LYS A 137 21.25 -2.05 10.46
N ALA A 138 20.16 -1.37 10.83
CA ALA A 138 19.44 -1.61 12.07
C ALA A 138 18.92 -3.07 12.15
N PHE A 139 18.42 -3.59 11.03
CA PHE A 139 17.92 -4.97 10.96
C PHE A 139 19.01 -6.05 10.95
N GLU A 140 20.28 -5.69 10.79
CA GLU A 140 21.40 -6.65 10.99
C GLU A 140 21.55 -7.06 12.47
N GLY A 141 20.92 -6.34 13.40
CA GLY A 141 21.00 -6.63 14.84
C GLY A 141 22.38 -6.38 15.47
N LYS A 142 23.23 -5.58 14.80
CA LYS A 142 24.58 -5.22 15.26
C LYS A 142 24.63 -3.78 15.72
N THR A 143 25.62 -3.46 16.55
CA THR A 143 25.98 -2.07 16.88
C THR A 143 26.53 -1.38 15.64
N PHE A 144 26.03 -0.19 15.34
CA PHE A 144 26.49 0.63 14.22
C PHE A 144 26.40 2.11 14.55
N SER A 145 27.22 2.92 13.92
CA SER A 145 27.07 4.37 13.86
C SER A 145 26.69 4.82 12.46
N TYR A 146 26.20 6.02 12.34
CA TYR A 146 25.86 6.61 11.05
C TYR A 146 26.34 8.06 10.96
N GLU A 147 26.94 8.42 9.83
CA GLU A 147 27.40 9.76 9.53
C GLU A 147 27.01 10.13 8.10
N GLY A 148 25.74 10.52 7.94
CA GLY A 148 25.16 11.02 6.70
C GLY A 148 25.06 12.55 6.69
N LYS A 149 24.37 13.07 5.67
CA LYS A 149 24.11 14.51 5.56
C LYS A 149 22.94 14.97 6.42
N LEU A 150 21.95 14.09 6.61
CA LEU A 150 20.70 14.37 7.33
C LEU A 150 20.60 13.66 8.66
N PHE A 151 21.23 12.48 8.77
CA PHE A 151 21.26 11.72 10.02
C PHE A 151 22.69 11.51 10.45
N LYS A 152 22.93 11.76 11.74
CA LYS A 152 24.20 11.50 12.39
C LYS A 152 23.95 11.07 13.83
N PHE A 153 24.49 9.89 14.19
CA PHE A 153 24.38 9.37 15.56
C PHE A 153 25.57 8.47 15.91
N PRO A 154 25.92 8.37 17.21
CA PRO A 154 27.00 7.53 17.70
C PRO A 154 26.64 6.04 17.58
N GLU A 155 27.52 5.18 18.08
CA GLU A 155 27.28 3.74 18.20
C GLU A 155 25.93 3.47 18.88
N THR A 156 25.09 2.75 18.20
CA THR A 156 23.69 2.44 18.57
C THR A 156 23.38 1.02 18.22
N THR A 157 22.67 0.32 19.10
CA THR A 157 22.13 -1.02 18.84
C THR A 157 20.62 -0.95 18.98
N ILE A 158 19.89 -1.47 18.00
CA ILE A 158 18.43 -1.48 18.06
C ILE A 158 17.95 -2.67 18.91
N TYR A 159 17.09 -2.39 19.85
CA TYR A 159 16.34 -3.35 20.65
C TYR A 159 14.86 -2.94 20.74
N PRO A 160 13.91 -3.93 20.62
CA PRO A 160 14.16 -5.35 20.39
C PRO A 160 14.60 -5.64 18.94
N ASN A 161 15.03 -6.89 18.68
CA ASN A 161 15.26 -7.37 17.32
C ASN A 161 14.03 -8.13 16.81
N PRO A 162 13.71 -8.09 15.51
CA PRO A 162 12.62 -8.85 14.93
C PRO A 162 12.87 -10.37 15.04
N VAL A 163 11.79 -11.16 15.11
CA VAL A 163 11.88 -12.62 15.14
C VAL A 163 12.11 -13.21 13.75
N GLN A 164 11.64 -12.55 12.69
CA GLN A 164 11.93 -12.94 11.32
C GLN A 164 13.39 -12.64 10.95
N GLN A 165 14.08 -13.62 10.37
CA GLN A 165 15.50 -13.50 10.02
C GLN A 165 15.71 -13.53 8.49
N PRO A 166 16.57 -12.69 7.93
CA PRO A 166 17.42 -11.69 8.61
C PRO A 166 16.62 -10.45 9.08
N HIS A 167 15.41 -10.26 8.60
CA HIS A 167 14.45 -9.20 8.94
C HIS A 167 13.08 -9.55 8.33
N PRO A 168 11.98 -8.90 8.75
CA PRO A 168 10.69 -9.01 8.05
C PRO A 168 10.82 -8.70 6.56
N PRO A 169 10.00 -9.29 5.68
CA PRO A 169 10.03 -8.98 4.25
C PRO A 169 9.88 -7.48 4.01
N ILE A 170 10.85 -6.89 3.28
CA ILE A 170 10.84 -5.46 2.96
C ILE A 170 10.28 -5.27 1.55
N TRP A 171 9.34 -4.35 1.44
CA TRP A 171 8.68 -3.92 0.23
C TRP A 171 8.89 -2.42 0.03
N VAL A 172 9.09 -1.99 -1.19
CA VAL A 172 9.20 -0.57 -1.52
C VAL A 172 8.22 -0.18 -2.61
N THR A 173 7.65 1.02 -2.52
CA THR A 173 6.85 1.50 -3.65
C THR A 173 7.76 1.89 -4.81
N ALA A 174 7.47 1.36 -5.99
CA ALA A 174 8.21 1.67 -7.21
C ALA A 174 7.25 1.96 -8.37
N GLN A 175 7.31 3.17 -8.93
CA GLN A 175 6.52 3.62 -10.07
C GLN A 175 7.34 4.37 -11.12
N SER A 176 8.59 4.72 -10.80
CA SER A 176 9.55 5.37 -11.70
C SER A 176 10.70 4.44 -12.02
N GLN A 177 11.37 4.67 -13.15
CA GLN A 177 12.57 3.91 -13.53
C GLN A 177 13.60 3.90 -12.40
N TYR A 178 13.90 5.06 -11.83
CA TYR A 178 14.82 5.19 -10.69
C TYR A 178 14.44 4.29 -9.50
N SER A 179 13.16 4.30 -9.08
CA SER A 179 12.73 3.50 -7.94
C SER A 179 12.76 1.99 -8.21
N ILE A 180 12.50 1.58 -9.45
CA ILE A 180 12.58 0.18 -9.89
C ILE A 180 14.04 -0.30 -9.87
N GLU A 181 14.96 0.48 -10.44
CA GLU A 181 16.39 0.17 -10.45
C GLU A 181 16.97 0.09 -9.04
N ALA A 182 16.61 1.05 -8.17
CA ALA A 182 17.04 1.08 -6.79
C ALA A 182 16.55 -0.15 -5.99
N ALA A 183 15.30 -0.58 -6.20
CA ALA A 183 14.74 -1.77 -5.58
C ALA A 183 15.43 -3.05 -6.08
N ALA A 184 15.56 -3.23 -7.39
CA ALA A 184 16.18 -4.39 -7.99
C ALA A 184 17.65 -4.55 -7.57
N LYS A 185 18.41 -3.45 -7.54
CA LYS A 185 19.82 -3.43 -7.11
C LYS A 185 19.99 -3.91 -5.66
N ARG A 186 19.02 -3.64 -4.80
CA ARG A 186 19.01 -4.03 -3.38
C ARG A 186 18.28 -5.35 -3.10
N GLY A 187 17.69 -6.00 -4.12
CA GLY A 187 16.89 -7.22 -3.95
C GLY A 187 15.62 -7.03 -3.11
N LEU A 188 15.06 -5.82 -3.09
CA LEU A 188 13.86 -5.47 -2.33
C LEU A 188 12.60 -5.78 -3.13
N ASN A 189 11.57 -6.28 -2.46
CA ASN A 189 10.27 -6.52 -3.07
C ASN A 189 9.60 -5.18 -3.44
N VAL A 190 8.69 -5.22 -4.42
CA VAL A 190 8.11 -4.01 -4.99
C VAL A 190 6.58 -4.01 -4.85
N LEU A 191 6.05 -2.88 -4.41
CA LEU A 191 4.62 -2.56 -4.46
C LEU A 191 4.37 -1.51 -5.55
N THR A 192 3.38 -1.75 -6.41
CA THR A 192 2.99 -0.82 -7.47
C THR A 192 1.47 -0.82 -7.67
N GLY A 193 0.97 -0.03 -8.61
CA GLY A 193 -0.45 0.11 -8.87
C GLY A 193 -1.08 1.28 -8.12
N GLY A 194 -2.31 1.10 -7.69
CA GLY A 194 -3.09 2.13 -7.01
C GLY A 194 -4.20 2.73 -7.89
N PHE A 195 -4.95 3.67 -7.30
CA PHE A 195 -6.00 4.39 -7.99
C PHE A 195 -5.42 5.31 -9.08
N GLY A 196 -6.06 5.37 -10.23
CA GLY A 196 -5.62 6.20 -11.36
C GLY A 196 -4.46 5.63 -12.18
N VAL A 197 -4.04 4.39 -11.96
CA VAL A 197 -3.02 3.70 -12.76
C VAL A 197 -3.70 2.75 -13.75
N PRO A 198 -3.70 3.04 -15.07
CA PRO A 198 -4.30 2.14 -16.06
C PRO A 198 -3.45 0.89 -16.28
N VAL A 199 -4.08 -0.17 -16.79
CA VAL A 199 -3.42 -1.47 -16.98
C VAL A 199 -2.22 -1.40 -17.94
N GLU A 200 -2.23 -0.48 -18.91
CA GLU A 200 -1.13 -0.25 -19.84
C GLU A 200 0.14 0.24 -19.12
N ARG A 201 -0.03 1.09 -18.11
CA ARG A 201 1.11 1.54 -17.27
C ARG A 201 1.65 0.42 -16.40
N LEU A 202 0.81 -0.53 -16.00
CA LEU A 202 1.30 -1.74 -15.32
C LEU A 202 2.07 -2.65 -16.28
N ALA A 203 1.65 -2.76 -17.54
CA ALA A 203 2.38 -3.51 -18.56
C ALA A 203 3.76 -2.88 -18.83
N GLU A 204 3.84 -1.56 -18.98
CA GLU A 204 5.10 -0.83 -19.11
C GLU A 204 6.02 -1.08 -17.90
N PHE A 205 5.45 -0.99 -16.70
CA PHE A 205 6.16 -1.30 -15.46
C PHE A 205 6.73 -2.73 -15.47
N GLY A 206 5.89 -3.75 -15.77
CA GLY A 206 6.31 -5.14 -15.80
C GLY A 206 7.43 -5.40 -16.79
N GLY A 207 7.31 -4.87 -18.01
CA GLY A 207 8.34 -4.99 -19.05
C GLY A 207 9.67 -4.33 -18.66
N PHE A 208 9.63 -3.18 -17.99
CA PHE A 208 10.84 -2.52 -17.50
C PHE A 208 11.43 -3.23 -16.28
N PHE A 209 10.58 -3.60 -15.29
CA PHE A 209 11.00 -4.29 -14.09
C PHE A 209 11.76 -5.59 -14.38
N ASN A 210 11.22 -6.43 -15.26
CA ASN A 210 11.84 -7.71 -15.61
C ASN A 210 13.24 -7.50 -16.22
N LYS A 211 13.41 -6.53 -17.13
CA LYS A 211 14.72 -6.19 -17.71
C LYS A 211 15.74 -5.73 -16.66
N VAL A 212 15.28 -4.90 -15.71
CA VAL A 212 16.14 -4.35 -14.65
C VAL A 212 16.54 -5.44 -13.66
N VAL A 213 15.61 -6.33 -13.28
CA VAL A 213 15.91 -7.47 -12.38
C VAL A 213 16.90 -8.42 -13.03
N GLU A 214 16.72 -8.77 -14.30
CA GLU A 214 17.65 -9.61 -15.05
C GLU A 214 19.05 -8.97 -15.12
N ALA A 215 19.12 -7.67 -15.42
CA ALA A 215 20.37 -6.92 -15.50
C ALA A 215 21.08 -6.75 -14.14
N SER A 216 20.34 -6.71 -13.04
CA SER A 216 20.88 -6.48 -11.70
C SER A 216 21.78 -7.61 -11.20
N LYS A 217 21.57 -8.85 -11.70
CA LYS A 217 22.24 -10.08 -11.26
C LYS A 217 22.18 -10.30 -9.74
N HIS A 218 21.22 -9.70 -9.05
CA HIS A 218 21.04 -9.89 -7.62
C HIS A 218 20.59 -11.32 -7.34
N PRO A 219 21.16 -12.02 -6.34
CA PRO A 219 20.85 -13.43 -6.08
C PRO A 219 19.40 -13.69 -5.70
N LYS A 220 18.72 -12.69 -5.13
CA LYS A 220 17.30 -12.74 -4.80
C LYS A 220 16.50 -12.04 -5.90
N SER A 221 15.55 -12.74 -6.51
CA SER A 221 14.57 -12.14 -7.39
C SER A 221 13.48 -11.44 -6.56
N PRO A 222 13.29 -10.12 -6.72
CA PRO A 222 12.26 -9.39 -5.99
C PRO A 222 10.85 -9.87 -6.35
N LEU A 223 9.97 -9.92 -5.34
CA LEU A 223 8.54 -10.15 -5.52
C LEU A 223 7.84 -8.86 -5.96
N VAL A 224 6.78 -8.98 -6.73
CA VAL A 224 5.96 -7.84 -7.18
C VAL A 224 4.54 -7.98 -6.63
N GLY A 225 4.10 -6.95 -5.90
CA GLY A 225 2.73 -6.78 -5.45
C GLY A 225 2.04 -5.65 -6.23
N VAL A 226 0.85 -5.93 -6.75
CA VAL A 226 0.02 -4.91 -7.42
C VAL A 226 -1.23 -4.64 -6.60
N GLN A 227 -1.51 -3.36 -6.33
CA GLN A 227 -2.72 -2.91 -5.67
C GLN A 227 -3.74 -2.40 -6.69
N ARG A 228 -5.01 -2.81 -6.54
CA ARG A 228 -6.16 -2.38 -7.35
C ARG A 228 -7.39 -2.16 -6.49
N ALA A 229 -8.28 -1.24 -6.92
CA ALA A 229 -9.65 -1.20 -6.42
C ALA A 229 -10.41 -2.43 -6.92
N VAL A 230 -11.07 -3.12 -6.00
CA VAL A 230 -11.78 -4.37 -6.29
C VAL A 230 -13.21 -4.29 -5.76
N TYR A 231 -14.19 -4.61 -6.59
CA TYR A 231 -15.57 -4.78 -6.16
C TYR A 231 -16.27 -5.86 -6.98
N VAL A 232 -16.64 -6.93 -6.29
CA VAL A 232 -17.31 -8.07 -6.93
C VAL A 232 -18.80 -7.98 -6.70
N THR A 233 -19.57 -7.95 -7.77
CA THR A 233 -21.04 -7.93 -7.76
C THR A 233 -21.59 -8.59 -9.01
N LYS A 234 -22.82 -9.14 -8.91
CA LYS A 234 -23.55 -9.69 -10.06
C LYS A 234 -24.50 -8.68 -10.71
N ASP A 235 -24.59 -7.48 -10.13
CA ASP A 235 -25.43 -6.38 -10.62
C ASP A 235 -24.58 -5.35 -11.38
N ALA A 236 -24.93 -5.09 -12.63
CA ALA A 236 -24.22 -4.15 -13.48
C ALA A 236 -24.40 -2.68 -13.03
N ALA A 237 -25.55 -2.32 -12.47
CA ALA A 237 -25.79 -0.96 -11.97
C ALA A 237 -24.94 -0.72 -10.69
N ASP A 238 -24.89 -1.70 -9.80
CA ASP A 238 -24.05 -1.68 -8.60
C ASP A 238 -22.54 -1.59 -8.95
N ALA A 239 -22.10 -2.27 -10.01
CA ALA A 239 -20.73 -2.15 -10.52
C ALA A 239 -20.40 -0.73 -11.02
N ARG A 240 -21.31 -0.09 -11.73
CA ARG A 240 -21.14 1.29 -12.23
C ARG A 240 -21.11 2.30 -11.09
N GLU A 241 -21.96 2.13 -10.07
CA GLU A 241 -21.91 2.96 -8.86
C GLU A 241 -20.57 2.80 -8.13
N ALA A 242 -20.06 1.58 -7.98
CA ALA A 242 -18.74 1.34 -7.40
C ALA A 242 -17.64 2.04 -8.20
N ALA A 243 -17.72 2.08 -9.53
CA ALA A 243 -16.76 2.80 -10.37
C ALA A 243 -16.81 4.32 -10.14
N GLU A 244 -17.98 4.91 -9.87
CA GLU A 244 -18.08 6.33 -9.48
C GLU A 244 -17.44 6.60 -8.10
N GLN A 245 -17.57 5.69 -7.14
CA GLN A 245 -16.86 5.79 -5.86
C GLN A 245 -15.33 5.75 -6.06
N ALA A 246 -14.85 4.89 -6.95
CA ALA A 246 -13.44 4.83 -7.32
C ALA A 246 -12.96 6.09 -8.05
N ARG A 247 -13.80 6.75 -8.85
CA ARG A 247 -13.52 8.02 -9.50
C ARG A 247 -13.22 9.12 -8.49
N TRP A 248 -13.99 9.20 -7.40
CA TRP A 248 -13.70 10.14 -6.32
C TRP A 248 -12.28 9.95 -5.78
N ASN A 249 -11.94 8.71 -5.45
CA ASN A 249 -10.61 8.39 -4.94
C ASN A 249 -9.51 8.74 -5.95
N MET A 250 -9.71 8.42 -7.23
CA MET A 250 -8.77 8.77 -8.29
C MET A 250 -8.55 10.29 -8.38
N ARG A 251 -9.61 11.09 -8.32
CA ARG A 251 -9.54 12.57 -8.34
C ARG A 251 -8.71 13.10 -7.18
N VAL A 252 -8.99 12.63 -5.96
CA VAL A 252 -8.23 13.05 -4.77
C VAL A 252 -6.76 12.63 -4.87
N THR A 253 -6.48 11.39 -5.25
CA THR A 253 -5.12 10.89 -5.42
C THR A 253 -4.32 11.71 -6.44
N LEU A 254 -4.91 12.02 -7.60
CA LEU A 254 -4.25 12.80 -8.64
C LEU A 254 -4.10 14.27 -8.24
N SER A 255 -5.08 14.85 -7.56
CA SER A 255 -5.01 16.20 -7.03
C SER A 255 -3.85 16.36 -6.04
N LEU A 256 -3.76 15.48 -5.06
CA LEU A 256 -2.69 15.49 -4.06
C LEU A 256 -1.30 15.24 -4.67
N ARG A 257 -1.22 14.34 -5.65
CA ARG A 257 0.05 14.05 -6.35
C ARG A 257 0.56 15.21 -7.20
N ASN A 258 -0.36 15.96 -7.82
CA ASN A 258 -0.03 17.07 -8.72
C ASN A 258 0.05 18.42 -8.01
N ASN A 259 -0.01 18.45 -6.68
CA ASN A 259 -0.02 19.66 -5.86
C ASN A 259 -1.19 20.62 -6.18
N TYR A 260 -2.31 20.11 -6.66
CA TYR A 260 -3.58 20.85 -6.78
C TYR A 260 -4.36 20.78 -5.47
N GLU A 261 -3.65 20.73 -4.38
CA GLU A 261 -4.16 20.43 -3.05
C GLU A 261 -5.36 21.28 -2.67
N ARG A 262 -6.47 20.60 -2.45
CA ARG A 262 -7.60 21.20 -1.76
C ARG A 262 -7.97 20.30 -0.58
N VAL A 263 -7.49 20.72 0.57
CA VAL A 263 -7.93 20.20 1.86
C VAL A 263 -8.54 21.37 2.62
N ASP A 264 -9.83 21.30 2.88
CA ASP A 264 -10.54 22.31 3.65
C ASP A 264 -11.01 21.70 4.97
N ASN A 265 -10.61 22.31 6.09
CA ASN A 265 -10.90 21.81 7.44
C ASN A 265 -10.64 20.29 7.61
N GLY A 266 -9.58 19.77 7.00
CA GLY A 266 -9.25 18.35 6.99
C GLY A 266 -10.00 17.51 5.94
N HIS A 267 -10.97 18.07 5.23
CA HIS A 267 -11.68 17.37 4.16
C HIS A 267 -10.92 17.46 2.83
N ALA A 268 -10.54 16.30 2.30
CA ALA A 268 -9.92 16.22 0.98
C ALA A 268 -10.98 16.46 -0.11
N ILE A 269 -10.75 17.47 -0.95
CA ILE A 269 -11.68 17.86 -2.01
C ILE A 269 -11.23 17.24 -3.33
N PRO A 270 -12.09 16.44 -4.00
CA PRO A 270 -11.76 15.88 -5.31
C PRO A 270 -11.70 16.98 -6.38
N VAL A 271 -10.58 17.07 -7.09
CA VAL A 271 -10.43 18.00 -8.21
C VAL A 271 -10.50 17.21 -9.51
N PRO A 272 -11.51 17.43 -10.37
CA PRO A 272 -11.59 16.78 -11.67
C PRO A 272 -10.37 17.08 -12.52
N GLY A 273 -9.84 16.05 -13.18
CA GLY A 273 -8.78 16.19 -14.16
C GLY A 273 -9.27 16.86 -15.46
N LYS A 274 -8.35 17.39 -16.28
CA LYS A 274 -8.68 17.94 -17.60
C LYS A 274 -9.27 16.89 -18.56
N SER A 275 -8.91 15.64 -18.39
CA SER A 275 -9.41 14.49 -19.13
C SER A 275 -9.55 13.34 -18.15
N GLU A 276 -10.78 12.94 -17.91
CA GLU A 276 -11.09 11.81 -17.02
C GLU A 276 -11.59 10.62 -17.83
N PRO A 277 -11.25 9.39 -17.44
CA PRO A 277 -11.80 8.21 -18.08
C PRO A 277 -13.32 8.16 -17.87
N THR A 278 -14.04 7.68 -18.87
CA THR A 278 -15.45 7.31 -18.75
C THR A 278 -15.61 6.17 -17.73
N ILE A 279 -16.86 5.87 -17.31
CA ILE A 279 -17.12 4.73 -16.42
C ILE A 279 -16.70 3.42 -17.10
N ASP A 280 -16.95 3.26 -18.38
CA ASP A 280 -16.58 2.06 -19.10
C ASP A 280 -15.06 1.88 -19.21
N GLU A 281 -14.32 2.97 -19.41
CA GLU A 281 -12.84 2.95 -19.37
C GLU A 281 -12.31 2.67 -17.95
N LEU A 282 -12.96 3.21 -16.91
CA LEU A 282 -12.61 2.88 -15.52
C LEU A 282 -12.74 1.37 -15.27
N LEU A 283 -13.89 0.79 -15.64
CA LEU A 283 -14.19 -0.62 -15.49
C LEU A 283 -13.26 -1.52 -16.31
N ASP A 284 -12.84 -1.10 -17.50
CA ASP A 284 -11.97 -1.91 -18.36
C ASP A 284 -10.49 -1.82 -17.99
N ARG A 285 -9.98 -0.62 -17.63
CA ARG A 285 -8.54 -0.36 -17.59
C ARG A 285 -7.99 -0.07 -16.20
N TYR A 286 -8.81 0.44 -15.26
CA TYR A 286 -8.33 0.98 -13.99
C TYR A 286 -8.75 0.14 -12.78
N LEU A 287 -9.86 -0.57 -12.85
CA LEU A 287 -10.49 -1.24 -11.73
C LEU A 287 -10.59 -2.76 -11.97
N VAL A 288 -10.82 -3.49 -10.91
CA VAL A 288 -11.25 -4.89 -10.94
C VAL A 288 -12.65 -4.93 -10.35
N VAL A 289 -13.65 -4.58 -11.20
CA VAL A 289 -15.03 -4.38 -10.77
C VAL A 289 -15.99 -5.09 -11.73
N GLY A 290 -16.92 -5.84 -11.18
CA GLY A 290 -17.97 -6.55 -11.93
C GLY A 290 -18.22 -7.96 -11.43
N THR A 291 -18.68 -8.83 -12.34
CA THR A 291 -18.96 -10.24 -11.99
C THR A 291 -17.67 -10.99 -11.61
N PRO A 292 -17.77 -12.12 -10.87
CA PRO A 292 -16.61 -12.97 -10.58
C PRO A 292 -15.76 -13.27 -11.81
N ASP A 293 -16.37 -13.67 -12.94
CA ASP A 293 -15.65 -13.96 -14.19
C ASP A 293 -14.92 -12.74 -14.74
N THR A 294 -15.53 -11.55 -14.65
CA THR A 294 -14.88 -10.30 -15.05
C THR A 294 -13.66 -10.01 -14.17
N CYS A 295 -13.79 -10.14 -12.86
CA CYS A 295 -12.69 -9.91 -11.91
C CYS A 295 -11.56 -10.91 -12.13
N ILE A 296 -11.86 -12.20 -12.32
CA ILE A 296 -10.87 -13.24 -12.65
C ILE A 296 -10.09 -12.87 -13.91
N ARG A 297 -10.77 -12.51 -14.98
CA ARG A 297 -10.15 -12.14 -16.26
C ARG A 297 -9.24 -10.92 -16.10
N GLN A 298 -9.70 -9.88 -15.40
CA GLN A 298 -8.92 -8.66 -15.17
C GLN A 298 -7.68 -8.93 -14.31
N ILE A 299 -7.77 -9.75 -13.27
CA ILE A 299 -6.61 -10.10 -12.42
C ILE A 299 -5.60 -10.94 -13.20
N LYS A 300 -6.06 -11.94 -13.96
CA LYS A 300 -5.19 -12.75 -14.83
C LYS A 300 -4.47 -11.89 -15.88
N ARG A 301 -5.16 -10.91 -16.47
CA ARG A 301 -4.52 -9.93 -17.37
C ARG A 301 -3.38 -9.17 -16.67
N VAL A 302 -3.56 -8.71 -15.44
CA VAL A 302 -2.49 -8.05 -14.67
C VAL A 302 -1.36 -9.04 -14.37
N GLN A 303 -1.68 -10.27 -14.00
CA GLN A 303 -0.69 -11.32 -13.74
C GLN A 303 0.18 -11.61 -14.97
N GLU A 304 -0.42 -11.75 -16.14
CA GLU A 304 0.28 -11.99 -17.41
C GLU A 304 1.18 -10.80 -17.81
N LEU A 305 0.70 -9.57 -17.64
CA LEU A 305 1.42 -8.37 -18.07
C LEU A 305 2.58 -7.99 -17.15
N VAL A 306 2.51 -8.33 -15.87
CA VAL A 306 3.46 -7.85 -14.85
C VAL A 306 4.30 -8.99 -14.24
N GLY A 307 3.77 -10.21 -14.19
CA GLY A 307 4.42 -11.32 -13.48
C GLY A 307 4.31 -11.19 -11.97
N ILE A 308 3.12 -10.82 -11.46
CA ILE A 308 2.91 -10.53 -10.04
C ILE A 308 2.93 -11.79 -9.18
N SER A 309 3.49 -11.66 -7.98
CA SER A 309 3.43 -12.65 -6.90
C SER A 309 2.33 -12.35 -5.87
N HIS A 310 1.95 -11.08 -5.75
CA HIS A 310 0.95 -10.61 -4.80
C HIS A 310 -0.07 -9.69 -5.49
N PHE A 311 -1.34 -9.88 -5.17
CA PHE A 311 -2.42 -9.01 -5.62
C PHE A 311 -3.17 -8.45 -4.40
N ASN A 312 -3.15 -7.13 -4.24
CA ASN A 312 -3.69 -6.44 -3.06
C ASN A 312 -4.99 -5.73 -3.43
N CYS A 313 -6.10 -6.24 -2.90
CA CYS A 313 -7.44 -5.77 -3.17
C CYS A 313 -7.81 -4.59 -2.26
N SER A 314 -8.04 -3.42 -2.82
CA SER A 314 -8.70 -2.33 -2.10
C SER A 314 -10.20 -2.47 -2.29
N PHE A 315 -10.90 -3.04 -1.30
CA PHE A 315 -12.36 -3.20 -1.35
C PHE A 315 -13.11 -1.97 -0.85
N TRP A 316 -12.48 -1.17 0.00
CA TRP A 316 -13.04 0.08 0.51
C TRP A 316 -12.41 1.27 -0.20
N PHE A 317 -13.20 1.95 -1.00
CA PHE A 317 -12.84 3.19 -1.69
C PHE A 317 -14.04 4.11 -1.83
N GLY A 318 -13.80 5.42 -1.86
CA GLY A 318 -14.87 6.41 -1.79
C GLY A 318 -15.66 6.28 -0.49
N ASP A 319 -16.97 6.47 -0.60
CA ASP A 319 -17.88 6.42 0.54
C ASP A 319 -18.70 5.12 0.63
N MET A 320 -18.09 4.01 0.20
CA MET A 320 -18.76 2.71 0.14
C MET A 320 -19.28 2.28 1.50
N ASP A 321 -20.49 1.72 1.51
CA ASP A 321 -21.10 1.12 2.69
C ASP A 321 -20.35 -0.13 3.13
N GLN A 322 -20.15 -0.30 4.46
CA GLN A 322 -19.39 -1.41 5.02
C GLN A 322 -20.00 -2.79 4.67
N ALA A 323 -21.32 -2.92 4.70
CA ALA A 323 -21.96 -4.18 4.37
C ALA A 323 -21.76 -4.56 2.89
N ARG A 324 -21.71 -3.56 1.99
CA ARG A 324 -21.37 -3.79 0.56
C ARG A 324 -19.92 -4.25 0.41
N VAL A 325 -18.99 -3.63 1.13
CA VAL A 325 -17.56 -4.01 1.15
C VAL A 325 -17.41 -5.46 1.59
N LEU A 326 -17.99 -5.84 2.73
CA LEU A 326 -17.89 -7.21 3.27
C LEU A 326 -18.52 -8.24 2.34
N ARG A 327 -19.69 -7.97 1.76
CA ARG A 327 -20.31 -8.86 0.76
C ARG A 327 -19.41 -9.05 -0.47
N SER A 328 -18.75 -7.99 -0.94
CA SER A 328 -17.80 -8.09 -2.05
C SER A 328 -16.58 -8.93 -1.67
N MET A 329 -16.04 -8.80 -0.45
CA MET A 329 -14.94 -9.63 0.05
C MET A 329 -15.35 -11.12 0.12
N GLU A 330 -16.55 -11.42 0.62
CA GLU A 330 -17.09 -12.78 0.68
C GLU A 330 -17.24 -13.39 -0.72
N LEU A 331 -17.83 -12.63 -1.63
CA LEU A 331 -18.04 -13.08 -3.02
C LEU A 331 -16.69 -13.31 -3.73
N PHE A 332 -15.72 -12.42 -3.50
CA PHE A 332 -14.36 -12.55 -4.02
C PHE A 332 -13.68 -13.81 -3.48
N SER A 333 -13.71 -14.03 -2.18
CA SER A 333 -13.13 -15.23 -1.55
C SER A 333 -13.73 -16.52 -2.10
N ARG A 334 -15.05 -16.56 -2.23
CA ARG A 334 -15.76 -17.78 -2.65
C ARG A 334 -15.65 -18.07 -4.15
N GLU A 335 -15.75 -17.05 -5.01
CA GLU A 335 -15.91 -17.22 -6.45
C GLU A 335 -14.70 -16.76 -7.28
N VAL A 336 -13.80 -15.91 -6.73
CA VAL A 336 -12.65 -15.38 -7.48
C VAL A 336 -11.34 -16.02 -7.04
N MET A 337 -11.05 -16.05 -5.73
CA MET A 337 -9.77 -16.57 -5.22
C MET A 337 -9.44 -17.99 -5.70
N PRO A 338 -10.38 -18.96 -5.72
CA PRO A 338 -10.07 -20.33 -6.14
C PRO A 338 -9.59 -20.43 -7.59
N ALA A 339 -10.00 -19.51 -8.47
CA ALA A 339 -9.59 -19.47 -9.87
C ALA A 339 -8.23 -18.80 -10.11
N LEU A 340 -7.62 -18.24 -9.06
CA LEU A 340 -6.33 -17.55 -9.06
C LEU A 340 -5.23 -18.33 -8.32
N ALA A 341 -5.58 -19.44 -7.68
CA ALA A 341 -4.70 -20.31 -6.93
C ALA A 341 -3.65 -21.01 -7.81
#